data_05937a4f1b4e2354ff87c720729fb434
#
_entry.id   05937a4f1b4e2354ff87c720729fb434
#
_cell.length_a   1.000
_cell.length_b   1.000
_cell.length_c   1.000
_cell.angle_alpha   90.00
_cell.angle_beta   90.00
_cell.angle_gamma   90.00
#
_symmetry.space_group_name_H-M   'P 1'
#
loop_
_entity.id
_entity.type
_entity.pdbx_description
1 polymer ?
#
loop_
_entity_poly.entity_id
_entity_poly.type
_entity_poly.pdbx_seq_one_letter_code
_entity_poly.pdbx_strand_id
1 'polypeptide(L)'
;VSQTFGIDHVFAQPDLQYEFGNGQYAGNVSYGQTDANGNYQKYDNLHQFYLNGSGQRTLIGANGRHWGPAFDGQPIEYYDGQMRPYSPVKNNFKDAYNLGFNTNTNVSVQGGNETTTFYTSLSYKYMNGTLPNNSFDRLSFLAKASHKLAKNVELEASINFANSNPKNAQPSLGEYFVDTNNGPLGTMYDTNHWRKFYKATHGGVVSSSYGDQYGRVPGMGLWWSI
;
A
#
# COMPACT_ATOMS: atom_id res chain seq x y z
N VAL A 1 21.37 7.43 27.99
CA VAL A 1 20.13 7.47 27.21
C VAL A 1 20.50 7.70 25.76
N SER A 2 19.90 6.93 24.87
CA SER A 2 20.01 7.13 23.43
C SER A 2 18.63 7.11 22.77
N GLN A 3 18.45 7.90 21.73
CA GLN A 3 17.24 7.94 20.93
C GLN A 3 17.60 8.10 19.47
N THR A 4 16.96 7.29 18.61
CA THR A 4 17.14 7.33 17.16
C THR A 4 15.78 7.54 16.50
N PHE A 5 15.75 8.36 15.47
CA PHE A 5 14.60 8.58 14.60
C PHE A 5 14.99 8.27 13.15
N GLY A 6 14.09 7.69 12.42
CA GLY A 6 14.24 7.45 10.99
C GLY A 6 12.94 7.72 10.26
N ILE A 7 13.07 8.18 9.02
CA ILE A 7 11.96 8.39 8.10
C ILE A 7 12.30 7.64 6.82
N ASP A 8 11.37 6.82 6.35
CA ASP A 8 11.52 6.03 5.14
C ASP A 8 10.48 6.48 4.12
N HIS A 9 10.89 6.72 2.88
CA HIS A 9 9.95 7.03 1.81
C HIS A 9 10.37 6.36 0.50
N VAL A 10 9.39 6.03 -0.34
CA VAL A 10 9.61 5.46 -1.65
C VAL A 10 9.97 6.59 -2.63
N PHE A 11 11.20 6.64 -3.08
CA PHE A 11 11.71 7.70 -3.96
C PHE A 11 11.75 7.30 -5.43
N ALA A 12 11.79 6.00 -5.75
CA ALA A 12 11.84 5.47 -7.09
C ALA A 12 10.58 4.65 -7.41
N GLN A 13 10.23 4.60 -8.67
CA GLN A 13 9.18 3.74 -9.22
C GLN A 13 9.62 3.20 -10.57
N PRO A 14 9.04 2.10 -11.08
CA PRO A 14 9.26 1.64 -12.43
C PRO A 14 8.90 2.71 -13.46
N ASP A 15 9.59 2.70 -14.59
CA ASP A 15 9.19 3.50 -15.74
C ASP A 15 7.90 2.92 -16.30
N LEU A 16 6.85 3.74 -16.28
CA LEU A 16 5.53 3.38 -16.79
C LEU A 16 5.25 4.14 -18.08
N GLN A 17 4.45 3.56 -18.95
CA GLN A 17 3.97 4.29 -20.11
C GLN A 17 2.87 5.28 -19.71
N TYR A 18 2.86 6.48 -20.32
CA TYR A 18 1.92 7.56 -20.02
C TYR A 18 1.20 8.08 -21.29
N GLU A 19 1.21 7.29 -22.35
CA GLU A 19 0.58 7.65 -23.62
C GLU A 19 -0.82 7.04 -23.77
N PHE A 20 -1.01 5.82 -23.25
CA PHE A 20 -2.24 5.05 -23.43
C PHE A 20 -2.88 4.71 -22.08
N GLY A 21 -4.20 4.74 -22.03
CA GLY A 21 -4.97 4.35 -20.87
C GLY A 21 -5.47 2.92 -20.94
N ASN A 22 -6.59 2.63 -20.27
CA ASN A 22 -7.16 1.29 -20.21
C ASN A 22 -7.67 0.80 -21.55
N GLY A 23 -7.37 -0.46 -21.84
CA GLY A 23 -7.78 -1.16 -23.05
C GLY A 23 -6.81 -2.25 -23.43
N GLN A 24 -7.20 -3.12 -24.34
CA GLN A 24 -6.41 -4.29 -24.67
C GLN A 24 -5.48 -4.10 -25.88
N TYR A 25 -5.85 -3.29 -26.83
CA TYR A 25 -5.06 -3.01 -28.04
C TYR A 25 -5.09 -1.52 -28.26
N ALA A 26 -3.97 -0.93 -28.64
CA ALA A 26 -3.85 0.50 -28.85
C ALA A 26 -5.06 1.05 -29.65
N GLY A 27 -5.95 1.74 -28.99
CA GLY A 27 -7.13 2.33 -29.59
C GLY A 27 -8.39 1.45 -29.65
N ASN A 28 -8.37 0.20 -29.18
CA ASN A 28 -9.56 -0.65 -29.24
C ASN A 28 -10.08 -1.02 -27.85
N VAL A 29 -11.38 -0.92 -27.67
CA VAL A 29 -12.09 -1.51 -26.54
C VAL A 29 -12.43 -2.97 -26.82
N SER A 30 -12.54 -3.79 -25.79
CA SER A 30 -12.91 -5.20 -25.95
C SER A 30 -14.35 -5.32 -26.41
N TYR A 31 -14.59 -6.03 -27.49
CA TYR A 31 -15.92 -6.30 -27.98
C TYR A 31 -16.66 -7.34 -27.12
N GLY A 32 -17.98 -7.28 -27.11
CA GLY A 32 -18.85 -8.32 -26.59
C GLY A 32 -19.07 -8.31 -25.08
N GLN A 33 -18.77 -7.23 -24.40
CA GLN A 33 -19.12 -7.10 -22.98
C GLN A 33 -20.54 -6.59 -22.82
N THR A 34 -21.24 -7.19 -21.89
CA THR A 34 -22.56 -6.76 -21.43
C THR A 34 -22.43 -6.01 -20.12
N ASP A 35 -23.33 -5.05 -19.87
CA ASP A 35 -23.49 -4.43 -18.55
C ASP A 35 -24.09 -5.45 -17.54
N ALA A 36 -24.26 -5.04 -16.28
CA ALA A 36 -24.84 -5.86 -15.23
C ALA A 36 -26.29 -6.33 -15.52
N ASN A 37 -26.97 -5.71 -16.49
CA ASN A 37 -28.32 -6.04 -16.90
C ASN A 37 -28.35 -6.91 -18.18
N GLY A 38 -27.19 -7.31 -18.69
CA GLY A 38 -27.08 -8.14 -19.88
C GLY A 38 -27.19 -7.39 -21.21
N ASN A 39 -27.23 -6.04 -21.21
CA ASN A 39 -27.25 -5.24 -22.43
C ASN A 39 -25.83 -5.11 -22.99
N TYR A 40 -25.69 -5.16 -24.31
CA TYR A 40 -24.42 -4.87 -24.96
C TYR A 40 -24.00 -3.41 -24.69
N GLN A 41 -22.75 -3.23 -24.28
CA GLN A 41 -22.21 -1.91 -24.06
C GLN A 41 -22.12 -1.14 -25.39
N LYS A 42 -22.52 0.11 -25.34
CA LYS A 42 -22.39 1.01 -26.46
C LYS A 42 -20.96 1.56 -26.53
N TYR A 43 -20.50 1.78 -27.76
CA TYR A 43 -19.21 2.38 -28.06
C TYR A 43 -19.39 3.73 -28.70
N ASP A 44 -18.34 4.56 -28.63
CA ASP A 44 -18.24 5.76 -29.44
C ASP A 44 -18.07 5.40 -30.93
N ASN A 45 -18.18 6.40 -31.82
CA ASN A 45 -18.12 6.20 -33.27
C ASN A 45 -16.78 5.62 -33.76
N LEU A 46 -15.72 5.75 -32.98
CA LEU A 46 -14.40 5.23 -33.28
C LEU A 46 -14.12 3.86 -32.60
N HIS A 47 -15.08 3.34 -31.86
CA HIS A 47 -14.92 2.11 -31.06
C HIS A 47 -13.75 2.14 -30.07
N GLN A 48 -13.42 3.33 -29.58
CA GLN A 48 -12.30 3.55 -28.65
C GLN A 48 -12.74 3.58 -27.19
N PHE A 49 -13.97 4.06 -26.93
CA PHE A 49 -14.49 4.20 -25.57
C PHE A 49 -15.85 3.57 -25.44
N TYR A 50 -16.10 3.00 -24.26
CA TYR A 50 -17.46 2.68 -23.86
C TYR A 50 -18.24 3.96 -23.58
N LEU A 51 -19.57 3.91 -23.77
CA LEU A 51 -20.48 5.00 -23.44
C LEU A 51 -21.39 4.60 -22.31
N ASN A 52 -21.60 5.50 -21.34
CA ASN A 52 -22.57 5.35 -20.28
C ASN A 52 -24.02 5.59 -20.79
N GLY A 53 -25.00 5.43 -19.91
CA GLY A 53 -26.41 5.65 -20.25
C GLY A 53 -26.75 7.07 -20.77
N SER A 54 -25.90 8.05 -20.48
CA SER A 54 -26.00 9.44 -20.96
C SER A 54 -25.22 9.70 -22.26
N GLY A 55 -24.60 8.67 -22.83
CA GLY A 55 -23.80 8.81 -24.04
C GLY A 55 -22.41 9.44 -23.83
N GLN A 56 -21.95 9.52 -22.58
CA GLN A 56 -20.61 10.02 -22.24
C GLN A 56 -19.61 8.87 -22.20
N ARG A 57 -18.34 9.16 -22.51
CA ARG A 57 -17.24 8.20 -22.37
C ARG A 57 -17.14 7.70 -20.95
N THR A 58 -16.93 6.42 -20.76
CA THR A 58 -16.77 5.79 -19.44
C THR A 58 -15.64 4.78 -19.41
N LEU A 59 -14.98 4.66 -18.25
CA LEU A 59 -14.04 3.58 -17.94
C LEU A 59 -14.76 2.29 -17.55
N ILE A 60 -16.03 2.36 -17.22
CA ILE A 60 -16.83 1.18 -16.86
C ILE A 60 -16.88 0.24 -18.05
N GLY A 61 -16.48 -1.01 -17.82
CA GLY A 61 -16.37 -2.02 -18.85
C GLY A 61 -15.04 -2.05 -19.63
N ALA A 62 -14.19 -1.06 -19.49
CA ALA A 62 -12.83 -1.15 -20.01
C ALA A 62 -12.07 -2.27 -19.26
N ASN A 63 -11.32 -3.10 -20.02
CA ASN A 63 -10.49 -4.10 -19.36
C ASN A 63 -9.26 -3.46 -18.68
N GLY A 64 -8.67 -4.16 -17.71
CA GLY A 64 -7.57 -3.66 -16.89
C GLY A 64 -6.22 -3.52 -17.61
N ARG A 65 -6.12 -3.78 -18.92
CA ARG A 65 -4.87 -3.65 -19.68
C ARG A 65 -4.61 -2.20 -20.04
N HIS A 66 -3.35 -1.83 -20.22
CA HIS A 66 -2.89 -0.45 -20.37
C HIS A 66 -2.44 -0.13 -21.80
N TRP A 67 -3.15 -0.68 -22.79
CA TRP A 67 -2.89 -0.45 -24.21
C TRP A 67 -4.19 -0.06 -24.95
N GLY A 68 -5.03 0.73 -24.27
CA GLY A 68 -6.26 1.27 -24.83
C GLY A 68 -6.05 2.56 -25.61
N PRO A 69 -7.07 3.43 -25.67
CA PRO A 69 -6.97 4.72 -26.34
C PRO A 69 -5.89 5.62 -25.75
N ALA A 70 -5.28 6.44 -26.60
CA ALA A 70 -4.36 7.46 -26.16
C ALA A 70 -5.04 8.49 -25.25
N PHE A 71 -4.30 8.97 -24.26
CA PHE A 71 -4.79 10.03 -23.38
C PHE A 71 -5.00 11.33 -24.17
N ASP A 72 -6.21 11.86 -24.15
CA ASP A 72 -6.61 13.07 -24.88
C ASP A 72 -7.10 14.20 -23.96
N GLY A 73 -7.13 13.99 -22.66
CA GLY A 73 -7.57 14.97 -21.66
C GLY A 73 -9.08 15.25 -21.67
N GLN A 74 -9.86 14.62 -22.55
CA GLN A 74 -11.29 14.83 -22.61
C GLN A 74 -12.01 14.20 -21.40
N PRO A 75 -13.18 14.71 -21.02
CA PRO A 75 -13.92 14.16 -19.91
C PRO A 75 -14.29 12.68 -20.13
N ILE A 76 -14.08 11.86 -19.10
CA ILE A 76 -14.49 10.46 -19.05
C ILE A 76 -15.09 10.16 -17.68
N GLU A 77 -16.15 9.37 -17.64
CA GLU A 77 -16.70 8.88 -16.37
C GLU A 77 -15.74 7.85 -15.77
N TYR A 78 -15.33 8.14 -14.56
CA TYR A 78 -14.42 7.30 -13.80
C TYR A 78 -15.21 6.21 -13.03
N TYR A 79 -14.53 5.26 -12.41
CA TYR A 79 -15.14 4.14 -11.68
C TYR A 79 -16.05 4.55 -10.50
N ASP A 80 -15.91 5.77 -10.01
CA ASP A 80 -16.76 6.34 -8.95
C ASP A 80 -17.95 7.15 -9.50
N GLY A 81 -18.20 7.10 -10.80
CA GLY A 81 -19.27 7.84 -11.47
C GLY A 81 -18.97 9.35 -11.66
N GLN A 82 -17.76 9.81 -11.31
CA GLN A 82 -17.38 11.20 -11.49
C GLN A 82 -16.69 11.41 -12.83
N MET A 83 -17.01 12.53 -13.48
CA MET A 83 -16.33 12.95 -14.71
C MET A 83 -14.94 13.49 -14.37
N ARG A 84 -13.93 12.98 -15.05
CA ARG A 84 -12.53 13.40 -14.88
C ARG A 84 -11.85 13.51 -16.24
N PRO A 85 -10.76 14.28 -16.38
CA PRO A 85 -9.95 14.26 -17.58
C PRO A 85 -9.36 12.86 -17.85
N TYR A 86 -9.47 12.39 -19.08
CA TYR A 86 -8.78 11.15 -19.50
C TYR A 86 -7.29 11.43 -19.67
N SER A 87 -6.57 11.33 -18.60
CA SER A 87 -5.15 11.67 -18.48
C SER A 87 -4.40 10.78 -17.48
N PRO A 88 -3.09 10.62 -17.65
CA PRO A 88 -2.31 9.73 -16.79
C PRO A 88 -2.07 10.32 -15.40
N VAL A 89 -1.96 9.45 -14.40
CA VAL A 89 -1.57 9.77 -13.02
C VAL A 89 -0.10 9.41 -12.80
N LYS A 90 0.78 10.41 -12.76
CA LYS A 90 2.23 10.21 -12.81
C LYS A 90 2.87 9.51 -11.62
N ASN A 91 2.35 9.72 -10.41
CA ASN A 91 2.95 9.18 -9.18
C ASN A 91 2.17 8.01 -8.60
N ASN A 92 1.31 7.42 -9.41
CA ASN A 92 0.35 6.42 -8.96
C ASN A 92 0.98 5.29 -8.14
N PHE A 93 2.14 4.79 -8.58
CA PHE A 93 2.86 3.74 -7.88
C PHE A 93 3.41 4.23 -6.51
N LYS A 94 4.06 5.38 -6.47
CA LYS A 94 4.61 5.94 -5.22
C LYS A 94 3.52 6.30 -4.22
N ASP A 95 2.39 6.79 -4.71
CA ASP A 95 1.23 7.18 -3.90
C ASP A 95 0.56 5.99 -3.19
N ALA A 96 0.88 4.76 -3.60
CA ALA A 96 0.45 3.55 -2.91
C ALA A 96 1.15 3.32 -1.57
N TYR A 97 2.28 3.96 -1.34
CA TYR A 97 3.07 3.80 -0.13
C TYR A 97 2.79 4.90 0.88
N ASN A 98 2.99 4.57 2.14
CA ASN A 98 2.99 5.52 3.24
C ASN A 98 4.40 6.10 3.44
N LEU A 99 4.47 7.21 4.16
CA LEU A 99 5.70 7.62 4.79
C LEU A 99 5.96 6.69 5.97
N GLY A 100 7.08 5.98 5.95
CA GLY A 100 7.53 5.15 7.05
C GLY A 100 8.18 5.99 8.14
N PHE A 101 8.03 5.54 9.37
CA PHE A 101 8.64 6.18 10.54
C PHE A 101 9.17 5.12 11.49
N ASN A 102 10.37 5.33 12.01
CA ASN A 102 10.90 4.46 13.04
C ASN A 102 11.53 5.26 14.17
N THR A 103 11.44 4.72 15.37
CA THR A 103 12.10 5.27 16.55
C THR A 103 12.61 4.14 17.43
N ASN A 104 13.75 4.38 18.07
CA ASN A 104 14.28 3.51 19.07
C ASN A 104 14.80 4.33 20.24
N THR A 105 14.24 4.10 21.41
CA THR A 105 14.62 4.75 22.65
C THR A 105 15.26 3.70 23.56
N ASN A 106 16.45 3.98 24.06
CA ASN A 106 17.13 3.13 25.01
C ASN A 106 17.57 3.94 26.23
N VAL A 107 17.29 3.42 27.41
CA VAL A 107 17.77 3.93 28.68
C VAL A 107 18.59 2.82 29.33
N SER A 108 19.82 3.12 29.71
CA SER A 108 20.67 2.16 30.41
C SER A 108 21.36 2.80 31.60
N VAL A 109 21.55 2.01 32.61
CA VAL A 109 22.30 2.35 33.82
C VAL A 109 23.30 1.24 34.09
N GLN A 110 24.50 1.63 34.43
CA GLN A 110 25.54 0.70 34.85
C GLN A 110 26.30 1.27 36.03
N GLY A 111 26.81 0.39 36.86
CA GLY A 111 27.58 0.78 38.00
C GLY A 111 28.24 -0.42 38.64
N GLY A 112 29.04 -0.15 39.68
CA GLY A 112 29.66 -1.22 40.43
C GLY A 112 30.93 -0.76 41.15
N ASN A 113 31.58 -1.71 41.75
CA ASN A 113 32.89 -1.58 42.41
C ASN A 113 33.77 -2.77 42.00
N GLU A 114 34.90 -2.96 42.66
CA GLU A 114 35.88 -4.04 42.36
C GLU A 114 35.34 -5.45 42.52
N THR A 115 34.25 -5.60 43.31
CA THR A 115 33.63 -6.92 43.63
C THR A 115 32.28 -7.13 43.02
N THR A 116 31.55 -6.06 42.69
CA THR A 116 30.16 -6.16 42.18
C THR A 116 29.96 -5.21 41.02
N THR A 117 29.43 -5.69 39.93
CA THR A 117 29.01 -4.85 38.79
C THR A 117 27.56 -5.11 38.44
N PHE A 118 26.92 -4.11 37.90
CA PHE A 118 25.57 -4.26 37.35
C PHE A 118 25.40 -3.43 36.09
N TYR A 119 24.53 -3.90 35.21
CA TYR A 119 24.05 -3.22 34.03
C TYR A 119 22.57 -3.47 33.88
N THR A 120 21.80 -2.43 33.63
CA THR A 120 20.37 -2.54 33.33
C THR A 120 20.06 -1.66 32.14
N SER A 121 19.23 -2.16 31.22
CA SER A 121 18.74 -1.37 30.08
C SER A 121 17.28 -1.68 29.79
N LEU A 122 16.55 -0.64 29.39
CA LEU A 122 15.20 -0.70 28.87
C LEU A 122 15.18 -0.04 27.49
N SER A 123 14.69 -0.75 26.50
CA SER A 123 14.54 -0.19 25.16
C SER A 123 13.13 -0.39 24.63
N TYR A 124 12.64 0.64 23.93
CA TYR A 124 11.40 0.58 23.18
C TYR A 124 11.68 0.98 21.74
N LYS A 125 11.35 0.07 20.82
CA LYS A 125 11.42 0.29 19.39
C LYS A 125 10.01 0.33 18.82
N TYR A 126 9.74 1.34 18.01
CA TYR A 126 8.53 1.44 17.20
C TYR A 126 8.90 1.67 15.75
N MET A 127 8.18 1.03 14.85
CA MET A 127 8.31 1.20 13.40
C MET A 127 6.93 1.15 12.76
N ASN A 128 6.68 2.11 11.88
CA ASN A 128 5.60 2.07 10.91
C ASN A 128 6.23 2.04 9.53
N GLY A 129 6.00 0.97 8.77
CA GLY A 129 6.62 0.79 7.46
C GLY A 129 5.97 1.62 6.36
N THR A 130 6.55 1.58 5.18
CA THR A 130 6.01 2.26 3.99
C THR A 130 4.79 1.57 3.40
N LEU A 131 4.56 0.30 3.73
CA LEU A 131 3.35 -0.42 3.33
C LEU A 131 2.19 -0.09 4.27
N PRO A 132 0.94 -0.02 3.77
CA PRO A 132 -0.22 0.09 4.62
C PRO A 132 -0.27 -1.05 5.65
N ASN A 133 -0.70 -0.73 6.88
CA ASN A 133 -0.86 -1.69 7.98
C ASN A 133 0.39 -2.50 8.35
N ASN A 134 1.57 -2.01 8.00
CA ASN A 134 2.83 -2.59 8.40
C ASN A 134 3.39 -1.81 9.59
N SER A 135 3.37 -2.42 10.77
CA SER A 135 3.95 -1.82 11.97
C SER A 135 4.60 -2.87 12.86
N PHE A 136 5.51 -2.42 13.68
CA PHE A 136 6.24 -3.25 14.62
C PHE A 136 6.53 -2.43 15.86
N ASP A 137 6.24 -2.99 17.03
CA ASP A 137 6.77 -2.47 18.28
C ASP A 137 7.43 -3.57 19.10
N ARG A 138 8.43 -3.17 19.87
CA ARG A 138 9.17 -4.07 20.73
C ARG A 138 9.62 -3.35 21.99
N LEU A 139 9.27 -3.95 23.13
CA LEU A 139 9.81 -3.60 24.43
C LEU A 139 10.86 -4.65 24.80
N SER A 140 12.04 -4.20 25.22
CA SER A 140 13.13 -5.09 25.67
C SER A 140 13.69 -4.59 26.99
N PHE A 141 13.90 -5.52 27.90
CA PHE A 141 14.55 -5.27 29.19
C PHE A 141 15.71 -6.24 29.37
N LEU A 142 16.85 -5.73 29.79
CA LEU A 142 18.03 -6.51 30.10
C LEU A 142 18.57 -6.06 31.46
N ALA A 143 18.79 -7.00 32.36
CA ALA A 143 19.54 -6.78 33.60
C ALA A 143 20.66 -7.82 33.69
N LYS A 144 21.85 -7.38 34.05
CA LYS A 144 23.02 -8.23 34.33
C LYS A 144 23.67 -7.78 35.61
N ALA A 145 24.13 -8.73 36.40
CA ALA A 145 24.93 -8.46 37.59
C ALA A 145 26.02 -9.50 37.72
N SER A 146 27.19 -9.08 38.20
CA SER A 146 28.24 -10.01 38.62
C SER A 146 28.70 -9.68 40.02
N HIS A 147 29.13 -10.71 40.75
CA HIS A 147 29.68 -10.59 42.10
C HIS A 147 30.81 -11.60 42.32
N LYS A 148 31.94 -11.12 42.76
CA LYS A 148 33.09 -11.96 43.17
C LYS A 148 32.87 -12.47 44.56
N LEU A 149 32.56 -13.75 44.67
CA LEU A 149 32.37 -14.45 45.95
C LEU A 149 33.69 -14.75 46.66
N ALA A 150 34.75 -15.00 45.88
CA ALA A 150 36.09 -15.27 46.37
C ALA A 150 37.11 -14.91 45.29
N LYS A 151 38.42 -14.97 45.58
CA LYS A 151 39.50 -14.63 44.65
C LYS A 151 39.40 -15.28 43.28
N ASN A 152 38.88 -16.50 43.20
CA ASN A 152 38.74 -17.29 41.98
C ASN A 152 37.31 -17.74 41.68
N VAL A 153 36.31 -17.12 42.32
CA VAL A 153 34.91 -17.48 42.16
C VAL A 153 34.10 -16.22 41.91
N GLU A 154 33.44 -16.16 40.75
CA GLU A 154 32.57 -15.08 40.36
C GLU A 154 31.16 -15.67 40.02
N LEU A 155 30.12 -15.03 40.49
CA LEU A 155 28.73 -15.33 40.19
C LEU A 155 28.23 -14.29 39.19
N GLU A 156 27.68 -14.74 38.07
CA GLU A 156 26.97 -13.91 37.13
C GLU A 156 25.50 -14.29 37.02
N ALA A 157 24.65 -13.29 36.96
CA ALA A 157 23.23 -13.46 36.73
C ALA A 157 22.76 -12.52 35.64
N SER A 158 21.88 -12.97 34.75
CA SER A 158 21.28 -12.12 33.72
C SER A 158 19.81 -12.47 33.54
N ILE A 159 19.01 -11.43 33.30
CA ILE A 159 17.60 -11.50 32.90
C ILE A 159 17.45 -10.76 31.59
N ASN A 160 16.88 -11.40 30.60
CA ASN A 160 16.54 -10.80 29.33
C ASN A 160 15.07 -11.06 29.03
N PHE A 161 14.32 -9.99 28.84
CA PHE A 161 12.90 -10.04 28.47
C PHE A 161 12.69 -9.22 27.21
N ALA A 162 11.91 -9.76 26.26
CA ALA A 162 11.48 -9.03 25.09
C ALA A 162 10.05 -9.41 24.70
N ASN A 163 9.26 -8.40 24.43
CA ASN A 163 7.93 -8.54 23.85
C ASN A 163 7.86 -7.80 22.53
N SER A 164 7.31 -8.42 21.49
CA SER A 164 7.23 -7.86 20.14
C SER A 164 5.84 -8.06 19.56
N ASN A 165 5.30 -7.01 18.95
CA ASN A 165 3.98 -7.00 18.32
C ASN A 165 4.10 -6.61 16.86
N PRO A 166 4.33 -7.56 15.95
CA PRO A 166 4.34 -7.28 14.52
C PRO A 166 2.91 -7.20 13.98
N LYS A 167 2.67 -6.22 13.12
CA LYS A 167 1.58 -6.22 12.14
C LYS A 167 2.20 -6.31 10.76
N ASN A 168 1.87 -7.35 10.02
CA ASN A 168 2.46 -7.57 8.71
C ASN A 168 1.56 -6.97 7.62
N ALA A 169 2.20 -6.29 6.68
CA ALA A 169 1.54 -5.88 5.46
C ALA A 169 1.16 -7.10 4.61
N GLN A 170 0.23 -6.92 3.70
CA GLN A 170 -0.04 -7.90 2.65
C GLN A 170 1.22 -8.16 1.81
N PRO A 171 1.55 -9.42 1.55
CA PRO A 171 2.85 -9.79 1.00
C PRO A 171 3.07 -9.46 -0.47
N SER A 172 2.09 -9.07 -1.27
CA SER A 172 2.32 -8.93 -2.69
C SER A 172 1.81 -7.63 -3.30
N LEU A 173 2.62 -6.59 -3.17
CA LEU A 173 2.52 -5.40 -4.02
C LEU A 173 2.71 -5.74 -5.49
N GLY A 174 3.61 -6.63 -5.83
CA GLY A 174 3.91 -6.99 -7.21
C GLY A 174 2.69 -7.49 -7.97
N GLU A 175 1.88 -8.33 -7.36
CA GLU A 175 0.65 -8.85 -7.99
C GLU A 175 -0.43 -7.78 -8.14
N TYR A 176 -0.54 -6.87 -7.18
CA TYR A 176 -1.52 -5.78 -7.27
C TYR A 176 -1.10 -4.65 -8.21
N PHE A 177 0.21 -4.43 -8.36
CA PHE A 177 0.73 -3.24 -9.00
C PHE A 177 1.40 -3.47 -10.33
N VAL A 178 1.88 -4.68 -10.61
CA VAL A 178 2.66 -4.99 -11.80
C VAL A 178 2.03 -6.08 -12.65
N ASP A 179 0.90 -6.64 -12.25
CA ASP A 179 0.17 -7.53 -13.15
C ASP A 179 -0.32 -6.73 -14.36
N THR A 180 0.47 -6.80 -15.41
CA THR A 180 0.20 -6.17 -16.71
C THR A 180 -1.09 -6.69 -17.36
N ASN A 181 -1.65 -7.78 -16.86
CA ASN A 181 -2.87 -8.37 -17.41
C ASN A 181 -4.14 -7.90 -16.68
N ASN A 182 -4.06 -7.62 -15.39
CA ASN A 182 -5.22 -7.24 -14.58
C ASN A 182 -4.89 -6.19 -13.51
N GLY A 183 -3.67 -5.67 -13.49
CA GLY A 183 -3.20 -4.74 -12.46
C GLY A 183 -3.99 -3.44 -12.46
N PRO A 184 -4.47 -2.99 -11.30
CA PRO A 184 -5.23 -1.75 -11.17
C PRO A 184 -4.37 -0.50 -11.35
N LEU A 185 -3.06 -0.65 -11.44
CA LEU A 185 -2.13 0.47 -11.51
C LEU A 185 -1.65 0.81 -12.91
N GLY A 186 -2.51 0.67 -13.85
CA GLY A 186 -2.32 1.50 -15.01
C GLY A 186 -2.12 2.95 -14.59
N THR A 187 -1.44 3.66 -15.42
CA THR A 187 -1.18 5.09 -15.25
C THR A 187 -2.45 5.95 -15.14
N MET A 188 -3.61 5.33 -15.14
CA MET A 188 -4.92 5.95 -15.17
C MET A 188 -5.70 5.82 -13.87
N TYR A 189 -5.31 4.93 -12.96
CA TYR A 189 -5.96 4.76 -11.66
C TYR A 189 -5.35 5.70 -10.64
N ASP A 190 -6.17 6.52 -10.01
CA ASP A 190 -5.74 7.43 -8.97
C ASP A 190 -5.68 6.70 -7.61
N THR A 191 -4.50 6.24 -7.23
CA THR A 191 -4.27 5.58 -5.95
C THR A 191 -4.63 6.46 -4.76
N ASN A 192 -4.41 7.78 -4.85
CA ASN A 192 -4.79 8.73 -3.79
C ASN A 192 -6.31 8.83 -3.63
N HIS A 193 -7.06 8.70 -4.72
CA HIS A 193 -8.51 8.60 -4.64
C HIS A 193 -8.93 7.35 -3.87
N TRP A 194 -8.41 6.19 -4.26
CA TRP A 194 -8.72 4.91 -3.61
C TRP A 194 -8.30 4.88 -2.14
N ARG A 195 -7.18 5.47 -1.79
CA ARG A 195 -6.75 5.63 -0.40
C ARG A 195 -7.79 6.31 0.49
N LYS A 196 -8.53 7.27 -0.07
CA LYS A 196 -9.57 8.01 0.67
C LYS A 196 -10.91 7.26 0.72
N PHE A 197 -11.22 6.47 -0.28
CA PHE A 197 -12.53 5.89 -0.51
C PHE A 197 -12.59 4.35 -0.43
N TYR A 198 -11.57 3.71 0.13
CA TYR A 198 -11.57 2.26 0.27
C TYR A 198 -12.58 1.73 1.29
N LYS A 199 -13.02 2.57 2.23
CA LYS A 199 -14.04 2.22 3.22
C LYS A 199 -15.43 2.56 2.69
N ALA A 200 -16.32 1.59 2.70
CA ALA A 200 -17.74 1.83 2.41
C ALA A 200 -18.42 2.49 3.61
N THR A 201 -19.53 3.17 3.36
CA THR A 201 -20.34 3.86 4.38
C THR A 201 -20.88 2.92 5.47
N HIS A 202 -21.04 1.64 5.15
CA HIS A 202 -21.48 0.60 6.11
C HIS A 202 -20.30 -0.07 6.87
N GLY A 203 -19.06 0.45 6.73
CA GLY A 203 -17.88 -0.06 7.42
C GLY A 203 -17.14 -1.19 6.73
N GLY A 204 -17.64 -1.70 5.61
CA GLY A 204 -16.92 -2.68 4.78
C GLY A 204 -15.90 -2.03 3.85
N VAL A 205 -15.21 -2.87 3.08
CA VAL A 205 -14.25 -2.44 2.07
C VAL A 205 -14.91 -2.36 0.71
N VAL A 206 -14.67 -1.28 -0.02
CA VAL A 206 -15.30 -1.00 -1.32
C VAL A 206 -14.78 -1.90 -2.45
N SER A 207 -13.67 -2.61 -2.25
CA SER A 207 -12.97 -3.32 -3.33
C SER A 207 -13.79 -4.32 -4.11
N SER A 208 -14.63 -5.12 -3.44
CA SER A 208 -15.42 -6.15 -4.11
C SER A 208 -16.65 -5.59 -4.84
N SER A 209 -17.37 -4.68 -4.20
CA SER A 209 -18.58 -4.10 -4.81
C SER A 209 -18.26 -3.19 -6.01
N TYR A 210 -17.14 -2.50 -5.99
CA TYR A 210 -16.69 -1.75 -7.16
C TYR A 210 -16.19 -2.67 -8.28
N GLY A 211 -15.50 -3.73 -7.94
CA GLY A 211 -15.07 -4.74 -8.89
C GLY A 211 -16.24 -5.46 -9.54
N ASP A 212 -17.26 -5.82 -8.76
CA ASP A 212 -18.45 -6.56 -9.23
C ASP A 212 -19.41 -5.64 -9.99
N GLN A 213 -19.61 -4.41 -9.55
CA GLN A 213 -20.53 -3.48 -10.16
C GLN A 213 -19.97 -2.85 -11.45
N TYR A 214 -18.66 -2.61 -11.50
CA TYR A 214 -17.98 -1.99 -12.63
C TYR A 214 -16.94 -2.90 -13.29
N GLY A 215 -16.89 -4.13 -12.83
CA GLY A 215 -16.27 -5.25 -13.51
C GLY A 215 -14.76 -5.29 -13.51
N ARG A 216 -13.99 -4.46 -12.81
CA ARG A 216 -12.53 -4.61 -12.89
C ARG A 216 -11.62 -3.60 -12.19
N VAL A 217 -11.86 -3.27 -10.93
CA VAL A 217 -10.78 -2.71 -10.10
C VAL A 217 -10.44 -3.72 -9.01
N PRO A 218 -9.60 -4.71 -9.30
CA PRO A 218 -9.27 -5.73 -8.34
C PRO A 218 -8.43 -5.16 -7.22
N GLY A 219 -8.87 -5.37 -6.00
CA GLY A 219 -8.00 -5.39 -4.85
C GLY A 219 -7.48 -4.07 -4.26
N MET A 220 -7.67 -2.91 -4.88
CA MET A 220 -7.15 -1.64 -4.36
C MET A 220 -7.69 -1.29 -2.99
N GLY A 221 -8.95 -1.58 -2.72
CA GLY A 221 -9.53 -1.39 -1.40
C GLY A 221 -8.92 -2.34 -0.36
N LEU A 222 -8.62 -3.57 -0.73
CA LEU A 222 -7.96 -4.54 0.15
C LEU A 222 -6.58 -4.08 0.57
N TRP A 223 -5.84 -3.44 -0.31
CA TRP A 223 -4.52 -2.89 -0.01
C TRP A 223 -4.51 -1.94 1.20
N TRP A 224 -5.57 -1.15 1.37
CA TRP A 224 -5.68 -0.18 2.46
C TRP A 224 -6.42 -0.71 3.70
N SER A 225 -7.08 -1.86 3.61
CA SER A 225 -8.00 -2.38 4.64
C SER A 225 -7.40 -3.38 5.62
N ILE A 226 -6.25 -3.90 5.36
CA ILE A 226 -5.65 -5.02 6.12
C ILE A 226 -4.71 -4.55 7.20
#